data_02f895fb815ac55a04ecaa321deec49a
#
_entry.id   02f895fb815ac55a04ecaa321deec49a
#
_cell.length_a   1.000
_cell.length_b   1.000
_cell.length_c   1.000
_cell.angle_alpha   90.00
_cell.angle_beta   90.00
_cell.angle_gamma   90.00
#
_symmetry.space_group_name_H-M   'P 1'
#
loop_
_entity.id
_entity.type
_entity.pdbx_description
1 polymer ?
#
loop_
_entity_poly.entity_id
_entity_poly.type
_entity_poly.pdbx_seq_one_letter_code
_entity_poly.pdbx_strand_id
1 'polypeptide(L)'
;MHQAGRAGERRRAIFNALHACVIEKGYSKTALADVARAAGMSPSHLLYYFQGLDAILQSYFAYIVERIIERMSSFRHEGPGRKIDLLADLFFGGTTDDKSEIGFMLECFAAAVHDEELKRGKVAIDQFCKTYLLELFEATAASRADAKTRAEVSYAMLVGLRTACYFDEGLSLRRARAMFREEMLERAQRISAEVAS
;
A
#
# COMPACT_ATOMS: atom_id res chain seq x y z
N MET A 1 22.01 -7.45 22.30
CA MET A 1 21.43 -7.58 20.96
C MET A 1 20.30 -8.63 20.82
N HIS A 2 20.22 -9.70 21.64
CA HIS A 2 19.19 -10.76 21.53
C HIS A 2 17.75 -10.35 21.94
N GLN A 3 17.53 -9.37 22.82
CA GLN A 3 16.19 -8.98 23.26
C GLN A 3 15.44 -8.13 22.23
N ALA A 4 16.12 -7.25 21.50
CA ALA A 4 15.50 -6.43 20.45
C ALA A 4 14.99 -7.28 19.26
N GLY A 5 15.71 -8.35 18.90
CA GLY A 5 15.30 -9.31 17.88
C GLY A 5 14.01 -10.05 18.24
N ARG A 6 13.92 -10.57 19.48
CA ARG A 6 12.73 -11.28 19.96
C ARG A 6 11.49 -10.39 20.06
N ALA A 7 11.66 -9.12 20.49
CA ALA A 7 10.54 -8.17 20.52
C ALA A 7 10.02 -7.86 19.12
N GLY A 8 10.91 -7.69 18.13
CA GLY A 8 10.53 -7.50 16.73
C GLY A 8 9.81 -8.71 16.11
N GLU A 9 10.28 -9.92 16.43
CA GLU A 9 9.62 -11.16 16.01
C GLU A 9 8.21 -11.29 16.61
N ARG A 10 8.05 -10.95 17.89
CA ARG A 10 6.73 -10.96 18.55
C ARG A 10 5.77 -9.94 17.95
N ARG A 11 6.24 -8.71 17.67
CA ARG A 11 5.41 -7.71 17.01
C ARG A 11 4.96 -8.17 15.63
N ARG A 12 5.84 -8.78 14.83
CA ARG A 12 5.47 -9.37 13.53
C ARG A 12 4.46 -10.49 13.65
N ALA A 13 4.59 -11.38 14.64
CA ALA A 13 3.62 -12.44 14.90
C ALA A 13 2.23 -11.86 15.22
N ILE A 14 2.16 -10.78 16.02
CA ILE A 14 0.92 -10.08 16.33
C ILE A 14 0.32 -9.44 15.07
N PHE A 15 1.12 -8.78 14.23
CA PHE A 15 0.66 -8.20 12.97
C PHE A 15 0.10 -9.24 12.01
N ASN A 16 0.78 -10.38 11.84
CA ASN A 16 0.29 -11.49 11.02
C ASN A 16 -1.02 -12.08 11.57
N ALA A 17 -1.14 -12.19 12.89
CA ALA A 17 -2.36 -12.65 13.55
C ALA A 17 -3.53 -11.68 13.35
N LEU A 18 -3.29 -10.37 13.49
CA LEU A 18 -4.29 -9.35 13.19
C LEU A 18 -4.72 -9.43 11.73
N HIS A 19 -3.77 -9.48 10.79
CA HIS A 19 -4.05 -9.59 9.36
C HIS A 19 -4.97 -10.77 9.06
N ALA A 20 -4.62 -11.97 9.54
CA ALA A 20 -5.42 -13.17 9.34
C ALA A 20 -6.85 -13.01 9.89
N CYS A 21 -7.01 -12.50 11.11
CA CYS A 21 -8.33 -12.29 11.72
C CYS A 21 -9.16 -11.26 10.94
N VAL A 22 -8.54 -10.18 10.48
CA VAL A 22 -9.24 -9.12 9.72
C VAL A 22 -9.68 -9.63 8.35
N ILE A 23 -8.85 -10.39 7.65
CA ILE A 23 -9.22 -10.98 6.35
C ILE A 23 -10.33 -12.01 6.50
N GLU A 24 -10.32 -12.81 7.58
CA GLU A 24 -11.31 -13.84 7.81
C GLU A 24 -12.72 -13.29 8.10
N LYS A 25 -12.83 -12.22 8.92
CA LYS A 25 -14.13 -11.77 9.45
C LYS A 25 -14.37 -10.27 9.50
N GLY A 26 -13.43 -9.48 8.98
CA GLY A 26 -13.47 -8.01 9.04
C GLY A 26 -12.96 -7.44 10.36
N TYR A 27 -12.46 -6.19 10.32
CA TYR A 27 -11.93 -5.51 11.51
C TYR A 27 -13.01 -5.35 12.61
N SER A 28 -14.22 -4.92 12.23
CA SER A 28 -15.31 -4.67 13.16
C SER A 28 -15.77 -5.88 13.98
N LYS A 29 -15.51 -7.10 13.49
CA LYS A 29 -15.83 -8.36 14.16
C LYS A 29 -14.62 -9.02 14.82
N THR A 30 -13.44 -8.43 14.71
CA THR A 30 -12.21 -8.95 15.31
C THR A 30 -12.10 -8.49 16.74
N ALA A 31 -11.89 -9.43 17.68
CA ALA A 31 -11.64 -9.13 19.08
C ALA A 31 -10.14 -9.29 19.42
N LEU A 32 -9.68 -8.58 20.45
CA LEU A 32 -8.30 -8.71 20.94
C LEU A 32 -7.95 -10.17 21.31
N ALA A 33 -8.90 -10.90 21.87
CA ALA A 33 -8.73 -12.32 22.23
C ALA A 33 -8.50 -13.21 20.99
N ASP A 34 -9.09 -12.87 19.85
CA ASP A 34 -8.88 -13.62 18.60
C ASP A 34 -7.45 -13.44 18.10
N VAL A 35 -6.97 -12.19 18.10
CA VAL A 35 -5.59 -11.87 17.72
C VAL A 35 -4.59 -12.53 18.66
N ALA A 36 -4.83 -12.49 19.97
CA ALA A 36 -3.99 -13.14 20.96
C ALA A 36 -3.91 -14.66 20.73
N ARG A 37 -5.04 -15.31 20.50
CA ARG A 37 -5.12 -16.74 20.18
C ARG A 37 -4.37 -17.08 18.91
N ALA A 38 -4.58 -16.32 17.84
CA ALA A 38 -3.90 -16.51 16.55
C ALA A 38 -2.38 -16.28 16.65
N ALA A 39 -1.95 -15.37 17.52
CA ALA A 39 -0.51 -15.09 17.79
C ALA A 39 0.13 -16.09 18.81
N GLY A 40 -0.62 -17.07 19.31
CA GLY A 40 -0.14 -18.05 20.28
C GLY A 40 0.22 -17.43 21.65
N MET A 41 -0.55 -16.44 22.10
CA MET A 41 -0.32 -15.76 23.38
C MET A 41 -1.63 -15.49 24.15
N SER A 42 -1.53 -15.18 25.44
CA SER A 42 -2.68 -14.73 26.21
C SER A 42 -3.03 -13.26 25.90
N PRO A 43 -4.32 -12.85 26.06
CA PRO A 43 -4.68 -11.44 25.92
C PRO A 43 -3.89 -10.50 26.82
N SER A 44 -3.59 -10.89 28.06
CA SER A 44 -2.77 -10.09 28.98
C SER A 44 -1.33 -9.93 28.48
N HIS A 45 -0.77 -10.96 27.84
CA HIS A 45 0.57 -10.87 27.22
C HIS A 45 0.56 -9.98 25.98
N LEU A 46 -0.52 -10.00 25.19
CA LEU A 46 -0.67 -9.11 24.04
C LEU A 46 -0.77 -7.65 24.49
N LEU A 47 -1.51 -7.36 25.56
CA LEU A 47 -1.64 -6.02 26.15
C LEU A 47 -0.31 -5.45 26.67
N TYR A 48 0.68 -6.28 26.94
CA TYR A 48 2.04 -5.81 27.24
C TYR A 48 2.71 -5.12 26.02
N TYR A 49 2.38 -5.54 24.80
CA TYR A 49 2.92 -4.96 23.56
C TYR A 49 2.09 -3.83 23.00
N PHE A 50 0.76 -3.88 23.16
CA PHE A 50 -0.19 -2.91 22.56
C PHE A 50 -1.35 -2.65 23.51
N GLN A 51 -1.78 -1.39 23.61
CA GLN A 51 -2.84 -0.96 24.52
C GLN A 51 -4.27 -1.35 24.06
N GLY A 52 -4.41 -2.19 23.05
CA GLY A 52 -5.69 -2.62 22.51
C GLY A 52 -5.61 -2.96 21.03
N LEU A 53 -6.77 -3.33 20.45
CA LEU A 53 -6.87 -3.73 19.07
C LEU A 53 -6.56 -2.59 18.10
N ASP A 54 -7.07 -1.37 18.39
CA ASP A 54 -6.82 -0.18 17.57
C ASP A 54 -5.33 0.17 17.52
N ALA A 55 -4.62 0.07 18.65
CA ALA A 55 -3.17 0.31 18.70
C ALA A 55 -2.37 -0.71 17.87
N ILE A 56 -2.85 -1.96 17.75
CA ILE A 56 -2.25 -2.97 16.87
C ILE A 56 -2.50 -2.58 15.41
N LEU A 57 -3.74 -2.21 15.05
CA LEU A 57 -4.10 -1.82 13.70
C LEU A 57 -3.30 -0.59 13.24
N GLN A 58 -3.26 0.47 14.06
CA GLN A 58 -2.50 1.70 13.80
C GLN A 58 -1.00 1.39 13.59
N SER A 59 -0.40 0.60 14.48
CA SER A 59 1.02 0.23 14.39
C SER A 59 1.31 -0.65 13.18
N TYR A 60 0.41 -1.55 12.81
CA TYR A 60 0.60 -2.41 11.64
C TYR A 60 0.41 -1.63 10.35
N PHE A 61 -0.58 -0.74 10.29
CA PHE A 61 -0.78 0.14 9.15
C PHE A 61 0.44 1.06 8.94
N ALA A 62 0.96 1.69 10.00
CA ALA A 62 2.18 2.50 9.94
C ALA A 62 3.37 1.69 9.41
N TYR A 63 3.56 0.46 9.88
CA TYR A 63 4.60 -0.44 9.39
C TYR A 63 4.46 -0.75 7.88
N ILE A 64 3.24 -0.99 7.38
CA ILE A 64 2.99 -1.21 5.94
C ILE A 64 3.35 0.05 5.15
N VAL A 65 2.90 1.22 5.61
CA VAL A 65 3.16 2.52 4.97
C VAL A 65 4.67 2.79 4.89
N GLU A 66 5.41 2.61 5.98
CA GLU A 66 6.87 2.76 6.02
C GLU A 66 7.55 1.86 4.99
N ARG A 67 7.16 0.60 4.91
CA ARG A 67 7.73 -0.36 3.94
C ARG A 67 7.46 0.03 2.49
N ILE A 68 6.27 0.54 2.18
CA ILE A 68 5.95 1.04 0.83
C ILE A 68 6.84 2.23 0.50
N ILE A 69 6.97 3.19 1.42
CA ILE A 69 7.80 4.38 1.25
C ILE A 69 9.27 4.01 1.06
N GLU A 70 9.81 3.13 1.89
CA GLU A 70 11.19 2.63 1.78
C GLU A 70 11.43 1.96 0.43
N ARG A 71 10.50 1.11 0.01
CA ARG A 71 10.60 0.39 -1.26
C ARG A 71 10.56 1.34 -2.45
N MET A 72 9.62 2.27 -2.49
CA MET A 72 9.54 3.28 -3.55
C MET A 72 10.78 4.20 -3.56
N SER A 73 11.27 4.57 -2.38
CA SER A 73 12.49 5.39 -2.25
C SER A 73 13.72 4.68 -2.81
N SER A 74 13.80 3.35 -2.70
CA SER A 74 14.91 2.57 -3.28
C SER A 74 14.94 2.60 -4.82
N PHE A 75 13.84 2.98 -5.48
CA PHE A 75 13.74 3.08 -6.93
C PHE A 75 14.19 4.45 -7.49
N ARG A 76 14.52 5.42 -6.64
CA ARG A 76 14.77 6.82 -7.08
C ARG A 76 15.88 6.96 -8.10
N HIS A 77 16.89 6.09 -8.08
CA HIS A 77 18.04 6.14 -8.98
C HIS A 77 17.82 5.40 -10.32
N GLU A 78 16.68 4.74 -10.47
CA GLU A 78 16.32 4.01 -11.68
C GLU A 78 15.82 4.96 -12.78
N GLY A 79 15.95 4.54 -14.04
CA GLY A 79 15.33 5.26 -15.16
C GLY A 79 13.80 5.20 -15.17
N PRO A 80 13.11 6.13 -15.86
CA PRO A 80 11.64 6.24 -15.79
C PRO A 80 10.89 4.94 -16.10
N GLY A 81 11.25 4.24 -17.18
CA GLY A 81 10.62 2.96 -17.55
C GLY A 81 10.81 1.89 -16.47
N ARG A 82 12.02 1.80 -15.88
CA ARG A 82 12.31 0.86 -14.80
C ARG A 82 11.56 1.20 -13.52
N LYS A 83 11.41 2.49 -13.19
CA LYS A 83 10.56 2.95 -12.07
C LYS A 83 9.11 2.49 -12.24
N ILE A 84 8.56 2.62 -13.45
CA ILE A 84 7.20 2.17 -13.76
C ILE A 84 7.06 0.65 -13.58
N ASP A 85 8.02 -0.14 -14.08
CA ASP A 85 8.03 -1.59 -13.87
C ASP A 85 8.04 -1.96 -12.38
N LEU A 86 8.91 -1.32 -11.60
CA LEU A 86 9.06 -1.55 -10.17
C LEU A 86 7.82 -1.12 -9.37
N LEU A 87 7.15 -0.03 -9.76
CA LEU A 87 5.88 0.38 -9.16
C LEU A 87 4.77 -0.63 -9.49
N ALA A 88 4.69 -1.08 -10.74
CA ALA A 88 3.73 -2.11 -11.14
C ALA A 88 3.96 -3.41 -10.36
N ASP A 89 5.22 -3.82 -10.16
CA ASP A 89 5.58 -4.99 -9.36
C ASP A 89 5.26 -4.79 -7.87
N LEU A 90 5.51 -3.60 -7.31
CA LEU A 90 5.24 -3.31 -5.90
C LEU A 90 3.74 -3.39 -5.57
N PHE A 91 2.89 -2.86 -6.44
CA PHE A 91 1.46 -2.73 -6.13
C PHE A 91 0.57 -3.85 -6.68
N PHE A 92 1.04 -4.57 -7.69
CA PHE A 92 0.29 -5.65 -8.34
C PHE A 92 1.11 -6.93 -8.52
N GLY A 93 2.39 -6.91 -8.13
CA GLY A 93 3.25 -8.07 -8.21
C GLY A 93 2.91 -9.06 -7.10
N GLY A 94 3.00 -10.34 -7.44
CA GLY A 94 2.84 -11.46 -6.51
C GLY A 94 2.96 -12.76 -7.29
N THR A 95 3.42 -13.82 -6.64
CA THR A 95 3.49 -15.16 -7.23
C THR A 95 2.14 -15.87 -7.21
N THR A 96 1.20 -15.35 -6.42
CA THR A 96 -0.18 -15.85 -6.27
C THR A 96 -1.14 -14.68 -6.47
N ASP A 97 -2.36 -14.98 -6.90
CA ASP A 97 -3.46 -14.00 -7.00
C ASP A 97 -4.06 -13.70 -5.61
N ASP A 98 -3.18 -13.58 -4.62
CA ASP A 98 -3.57 -13.29 -3.23
C ASP A 98 -3.88 -11.80 -3.08
N LYS A 99 -5.15 -11.52 -2.86
CA LYS A 99 -5.70 -10.17 -2.69
C LYS A 99 -5.82 -9.76 -1.22
N SER A 100 -5.27 -10.54 -0.28
CA SER A 100 -5.43 -10.32 1.17
C SER A 100 -4.85 -8.98 1.62
N GLU A 101 -3.71 -8.56 1.08
CA GLU A 101 -3.14 -7.24 1.38
C GLU A 101 -4.07 -6.09 0.94
N ILE A 102 -4.74 -6.24 -0.22
CA ILE A 102 -5.68 -5.23 -0.69
C ILE A 102 -6.88 -5.18 0.25
N GLY A 103 -7.45 -6.33 0.61
CA GLY A 103 -8.56 -6.43 1.54
C GLY A 103 -8.23 -5.81 2.90
N PHE A 104 -7.06 -6.13 3.45
CA PHE A 104 -6.59 -5.52 4.70
C PHE A 104 -6.46 -3.99 4.61
N MET A 105 -5.91 -3.48 3.50
CA MET A 105 -5.79 -2.02 3.28
C MET A 105 -7.16 -1.35 3.17
N LEU A 106 -8.15 -2.00 2.56
CA LEU A 106 -9.52 -1.48 2.48
C LEU A 106 -10.16 -1.38 3.88
N GLU A 107 -9.97 -2.38 4.75
CA GLU A 107 -10.39 -2.33 6.15
C GLU A 107 -9.71 -1.18 6.92
N CYS A 108 -8.41 -0.98 6.72
CA CYS A 108 -7.70 0.15 7.30
C CYS A 108 -8.25 1.51 6.80
N PHE A 109 -8.59 1.62 5.51
CA PHE A 109 -9.15 2.86 4.95
C PHE A 109 -10.56 3.12 5.47
N ALA A 110 -11.38 2.07 5.64
CA ALA A 110 -12.69 2.20 6.27
C ALA A 110 -12.56 2.68 7.73
N ALA A 111 -11.64 2.09 8.50
CA ALA A 111 -11.37 2.52 9.87
C ALA A 111 -10.82 3.96 9.94
N ALA A 112 -10.01 4.40 8.98
CA ALA A 112 -9.44 5.74 8.92
C ALA A 112 -10.49 6.86 8.77
N VAL A 113 -11.74 6.53 8.39
CA VAL A 113 -12.85 7.50 8.37
C VAL A 113 -13.14 8.05 9.77
N HIS A 114 -12.90 7.23 10.82
CA HIS A 114 -13.20 7.54 12.20
C HIS A 114 -11.97 7.53 13.13
N ASP A 115 -10.80 7.15 12.62
CA ASP A 115 -9.54 7.07 13.37
C ASP A 115 -8.52 8.07 12.78
N GLU A 116 -8.19 9.11 13.55
CA GLU A 116 -7.29 10.19 13.11
C GLU A 116 -5.83 9.72 12.92
N GLU A 117 -5.37 8.67 13.61
CA GLU A 117 -4.02 8.13 13.42
C GLU A 117 -3.92 7.38 12.09
N LEU A 118 -4.87 6.51 11.80
CA LEU A 118 -4.96 5.82 10.50
C LEU A 118 -5.15 6.81 9.36
N LYS A 119 -5.97 7.86 9.56
CA LYS A 119 -6.19 8.92 8.58
C LYS A 119 -4.91 9.68 8.27
N ARG A 120 -4.12 10.05 9.29
CA ARG A 120 -2.80 10.68 9.09
C ARG A 120 -1.87 9.79 8.26
N GLY A 121 -1.80 8.49 8.59
CA GLY A 121 -1.02 7.52 7.82
C GLY A 121 -1.48 7.42 6.38
N LYS A 122 -2.81 7.37 6.14
CA LYS A 122 -3.38 7.34 4.78
C LYS A 122 -3.03 8.60 3.99
N VAL A 123 -3.18 9.78 4.58
CA VAL A 123 -2.81 11.06 3.94
C VAL A 123 -1.32 11.11 3.61
N ALA A 124 -0.47 10.64 4.51
CA ALA A 124 0.97 10.63 4.32
C ALA A 124 1.39 9.75 3.13
N ILE A 125 0.87 8.52 3.03
CA ILE A 125 1.19 7.63 1.90
C ILE A 125 0.64 8.17 0.58
N ASP A 126 -0.55 8.77 0.57
CA ASP A 126 -1.13 9.38 -0.63
C ASP A 126 -0.27 10.53 -1.15
N GLN A 127 0.13 11.42 -0.26
CA GLN A 127 1.01 12.54 -0.60
C GLN A 127 2.37 12.06 -1.11
N PHE A 128 2.95 11.05 -0.45
CA PHE A 128 4.21 10.47 -0.89
C PHE A 128 4.10 9.87 -2.30
N CYS A 129 3.08 9.05 -2.55
CA CYS A 129 2.86 8.45 -3.86
C CYS A 129 2.65 9.51 -4.96
N LYS A 130 1.83 10.53 -4.70
CA LYS A 130 1.58 11.62 -5.64
C LYS A 130 2.84 12.43 -5.94
N THR A 131 3.64 12.73 -4.90
CA THR A 131 4.93 13.44 -5.07
C THR A 131 5.91 12.60 -5.89
N TYR A 132 6.01 11.30 -5.62
CA TYR A 132 6.86 10.39 -6.38
C TYR A 132 6.46 10.32 -7.87
N LEU A 133 5.15 10.25 -8.14
CA LEU A 133 4.63 10.24 -9.50
C LEU A 133 4.82 11.60 -10.20
N LEU A 134 4.72 12.71 -9.47
CA LEU A 134 5.03 14.04 -9.99
C LEU A 134 6.49 14.11 -10.45
N GLU A 135 7.45 13.72 -9.60
CA GLU A 135 8.87 13.64 -9.93
C GLU A 135 9.13 12.75 -11.16
N LEU A 136 8.39 11.64 -11.29
CA LEU A 136 8.48 10.74 -12.44
C LEU A 136 8.10 11.43 -13.76
N PHE A 137 7.07 12.29 -13.75
CA PHE A 137 6.54 12.93 -14.95
C PHE A 137 7.17 14.30 -15.24
N GLU A 138 7.84 14.96 -14.28
CA GLU A 138 8.43 16.30 -14.49
C GLU A 138 9.39 16.36 -15.69
N ALA A 139 10.13 15.28 -15.99
CA ALA A 139 11.05 15.24 -17.11
C ALA A 139 10.36 15.12 -18.49
N THR A 140 9.09 14.74 -18.53
CA THR A 140 8.37 14.42 -19.78
C THR A 140 7.05 15.19 -19.94
N ALA A 141 6.64 15.98 -18.98
CA ALA A 141 5.42 16.76 -19.04
C ALA A 141 5.67 18.12 -19.74
N ALA A 142 4.66 18.62 -20.47
CA ALA A 142 4.73 19.92 -21.13
C ALA A 142 4.83 21.10 -20.15
N SER A 143 4.38 20.90 -18.93
CA SER A 143 4.45 21.87 -17.83
C SER A 143 4.35 21.17 -16.48
N ARG A 144 4.66 21.89 -15.39
CA ARG A 144 4.47 21.38 -14.03
C ARG A 144 2.99 21.11 -13.73
N ALA A 145 2.07 21.86 -14.29
CA ALA A 145 0.63 21.62 -14.15
C ALA A 145 0.21 20.31 -14.85
N ASP A 146 0.75 20.03 -16.04
CA ASP A 146 0.56 18.77 -16.75
C ASP A 146 1.16 17.60 -15.95
N ALA A 147 2.40 17.72 -15.44
CA ALA A 147 3.02 16.69 -14.58
C ALA A 147 2.15 16.38 -13.36
N LYS A 148 1.60 17.40 -12.70
CA LYS A 148 0.70 17.24 -11.55
C LYS A 148 -0.58 16.50 -11.93
N THR A 149 -1.22 16.87 -13.05
CA THR A 149 -2.43 16.18 -13.52
C THR A 149 -2.15 14.72 -13.84
N ARG A 150 -1.02 14.43 -14.53
CA ARG A 150 -0.60 13.04 -14.80
C ARG A 150 -0.39 12.25 -13.52
N ALA A 151 0.25 12.84 -12.51
CA ALA A 151 0.51 12.19 -11.23
C ALA A 151 -0.80 11.88 -10.48
N GLU A 152 -1.74 12.82 -10.43
CA GLU A 152 -3.02 12.62 -9.76
C GLU A 152 -3.88 11.55 -10.45
N VAL A 153 -3.96 11.57 -11.78
CA VAL A 153 -4.70 10.55 -12.55
C VAL A 153 -4.05 9.17 -12.39
N SER A 154 -2.72 9.10 -12.45
CA SER A 154 -2.00 7.83 -12.28
C SER A 154 -2.16 7.26 -10.88
N TYR A 155 -2.19 8.12 -9.85
CA TYR A 155 -2.48 7.70 -8.48
C TYR A 155 -3.92 7.20 -8.33
N ALA A 156 -4.90 7.92 -8.90
CA ALA A 156 -6.30 7.49 -8.89
C ALA A 156 -6.48 6.14 -9.62
N MET A 157 -5.80 5.95 -10.75
CA MET A 157 -5.78 4.68 -11.47
C MET A 157 -5.17 3.55 -10.63
N LEU A 158 -4.06 3.79 -9.93
CA LEU A 158 -3.44 2.81 -9.05
C LEU A 158 -4.43 2.33 -7.97
N VAL A 159 -5.06 3.29 -7.27
CA VAL A 159 -6.03 2.98 -6.21
C VAL A 159 -7.26 2.27 -6.78
N GLY A 160 -7.79 2.76 -7.91
CA GLY A 160 -8.95 2.19 -8.58
C GLY A 160 -8.71 0.76 -9.06
N LEU A 161 -7.59 0.48 -9.71
CA LEU A 161 -7.24 -0.87 -10.17
C LEU A 161 -7.06 -1.84 -9.00
N ARG A 162 -6.41 -1.43 -7.90
CA ARG A 162 -6.27 -2.27 -6.70
C ARG A 162 -7.64 -2.61 -6.10
N THR A 163 -8.50 -1.61 -5.96
CA THR A 163 -9.85 -1.81 -5.44
C THR A 163 -10.67 -2.71 -6.38
N ALA A 164 -10.60 -2.47 -7.69
CA ALA A 164 -11.28 -3.30 -8.68
C ALA A 164 -10.79 -4.76 -8.64
N CYS A 165 -9.49 -5.01 -8.52
CA CYS A 165 -8.97 -6.37 -8.36
C CYS A 165 -9.56 -7.11 -7.17
N TYR A 166 -9.87 -6.42 -6.09
CA TYR A 166 -10.44 -7.06 -4.90
C TYR A 166 -11.88 -7.52 -5.12
N PHE A 167 -12.71 -6.69 -5.75
CA PHE A 167 -14.14 -6.93 -5.91
C PHE A 167 -14.54 -7.58 -7.24
N ASP A 168 -13.72 -7.43 -8.29
CA ASP A 168 -14.00 -8.00 -9.61
C ASP A 168 -13.21 -9.31 -9.81
N GLU A 169 -13.93 -10.41 -9.89
CA GLU A 169 -13.33 -11.73 -10.16
C GLU A 169 -12.71 -11.83 -11.57
N GLY A 170 -13.19 -11.03 -12.53
CA GLY A 170 -12.67 -10.97 -13.89
C GLY A 170 -11.35 -10.19 -14.04
N LEU A 171 -10.96 -9.42 -13.00
CA LEU A 171 -9.74 -8.63 -13.02
C LEU A 171 -8.66 -9.23 -12.11
N SER A 172 -7.72 -9.97 -12.71
CA SER A 172 -6.56 -10.50 -11.98
C SER A 172 -5.52 -9.43 -11.70
N LEU A 173 -4.71 -9.62 -10.63
CA LEU A 173 -3.57 -8.75 -10.32
C LEU A 173 -2.59 -8.65 -11.49
N ARG A 174 -2.34 -9.75 -12.19
CA ARG A 174 -1.49 -9.77 -13.39
C ARG A 174 -2.03 -8.86 -14.49
N ARG A 175 -3.35 -8.87 -14.75
CA ARG A 175 -3.98 -8.01 -15.75
C ARG A 175 -3.95 -6.55 -15.34
N ALA A 176 -4.26 -6.25 -14.09
CA ALA A 176 -4.18 -4.89 -13.54
C ALA A 176 -2.76 -4.33 -13.59
N ARG A 177 -1.74 -5.17 -13.29
CA ARG A 177 -0.33 -4.84 -13.44
C ARG A 177 0.00 -4.42 -14.87
N ALA A 178 -0.44 -5.21 -15.87
CA ALA A 178 -0.20 -4.91 -17.28
C ALA A 178 -0.87 -3.60 -17.69
N MET A 179 -2.13 -3.39 -17.33
CA MET A 179 -2.87 -2.16 -17.60
C MET A 179 -2.20 -0.94 -16.96
N PHE A 180 -1.86 -1.02 -15.69
CA PHE A 180 -1.17 0.08 -14.99
C PHE A 180 0.16 0.42 -15.67
N ARG A 181 0.97 -0.59 -15.98
CA ARG A 181 2.26 -0.43 -16.62
C ARG A 181 2.16 0.24 -18.00
N GLU A 182 1.25 -0.23 -18.84
CA GLU A 182 1.02 0.28 -20.20
C GLU A 182 0.60 1.74 -20.18
N GLU A 183 -0.42 2.08 -19.41
CA GLU A 183 -0.89 3.46 -19.24
C GLU A 183 0.19 4.41 -18.68
N MET A 184 0.98 3.93 -17.73
CA MET A 184 2.07 4.73 -17.16
C MET A 184 3.16 5.01 -18.20
N LEU A 185 3.51 4.03 -19.04
CA LEU A 185 4.50 4.19 -20.11
C LEU A 185 4.01 5.16 -21.19
N GLU A 186 2.75 5.06 -21.61
CA GLU A 186 2.16 5.99 -22.56
C GLU A 186 2.17 7.43 -22.04
N ARG A 187 1.80 7.62 -20.76
CA ARG A 187 1.84 8.95 -20.11
C ARG A 187 3.25 9.50 -19.98
N ALA A 188 4.24 8.64 -19.81
CA ALA A 188 5.64 9.05 -19.73
C ALA A 188 6.24 9.41 -21.10
N GLN A 189 5.65 8.96 -22.23
CA GLN A 189 6.16 9.17 -23.59
C GLN A 189 5.51 10.34 -24.34
N ARG A 190 4.39 10.90 -23.88
CA ARG A 190 3.49 11.81 -24.61
C ARG A 190 4.05 13.15 -25.09
N ILE A 191 5.33 13.48 -24.86
CA ILE A 191 5.93 14.74 -25.35
C ILE A 191 6.48 14.63 -26.78
N SER A 192 6.84 13.44 -27.23
CA SER A 192 7.52 13.30 -28.53
C SER A 192 6.67 13.62 -29.74
N ALA A 193 5.33 13.66 -29.61
CA ALA A 193 4.42 13.85 -30.73
C ALA A 193 3.92 15.31 -30.92
N GLU A 194 3.82 16.10 -29.84
CA GLU A 194 3.28 17.47 -29.93
C GLU A 194 4.35 18.55 -30.21
N VAL A 195 5.63 18.26 -30.01
CA VAL A 195 6.74 19.18 -30.31
C VAL A 195 7.23 19.01 -31.75
N ALA A 196 6.76 17.98 -32.45
CA ALA A 196 7.12 17.68 -33.86
C ALA A 196 6.06 18.14 -34.88
N SER A 197 5.02 18.87 -34.44
CA SER A 197 3.99 19.48 -35.29
C SER A 197 4.05 21.00 -35.23
#